data_a754deb016c70af09a9bf7c9fc0731f7
#
_entry.id   a754deb016c70af09a9bf7c9fc0731f7
#
_cell.length_a   1.000
_cell.length_b   1.000
_cell.length_c   1.000
_cell.angle_alpha   90.00
_cell.angle_beta   90.00
_cell.angle_gamma   90.00
#
_symmetry.space_group_name_H-M   'P 1'
#
loop_
_entity.id
_entity.type
_entity.pdbx_description
1 polymer ?
#
loop_
_entity_poly.entity_id
_entity_poly.type
_entity_poly.pdbx_seq_one_letter_code
_entity_poly.pdbx_strand_id
1 'polypeptide(L)'
;MSPTLDLTAQLVRRRSLCPNDEGCLDIIGTRLEALGFRLERLQYPPVDNLWATRGTGRPVLCFAGHTDVVPTGPLEGWHTDPFEPVIKDGLLYGRGAADM
;
A
#
# COMPACT_ATOMS: atom_id res chain seq x y z
N MET A 1 -16.42 8.13 4.39
CA MET A 1 -15.20 7.88 3.61
C MET A 1 -15.43 6.69 2.67
N SER A 2 -14.86 6.69 1.48
CA SER A 2 -15.01 5.57 0.57
C SER A 2 -14.14 4.38 1.03
N PRO A 3 -14.47 3.13 0.64
CA PRO A 3 -13.62 1.98 0.95
C PRO A 3 -12.19 2.13 0.42
N THR A 4 -12.04 2.76 -0.75
CA THR A 4 -10.70 3.03 -1.32
C THR A 4 -9.91 3.97 -0.42
N LEU A 5 -10.53 5.03 0.05
CA LEU A 5 -9.87 6.00 0.91
C LEU A 5 -9.52 5.39 2.28
N ASP A 6 -10.44 4.56 2.82
CA ASP A 6 -10.19 3.83 4.06
C ASP A 6 -8.98 2.90 3.94
N LEU A 7 -8.89 2.17 2.84
CA LEU A 7 -7.75 1.29 2.58
C LEU A 7 -6.45 2.09 2.44
N THR A 8 -6.48 3.18 1.68
CA THR A 8 -5.31 4.05 1.52
C THR A 8 -4.83 4.57 2.87
N ALA A 9 -5.74 5.03 3.72
CA ALA A 9 -5.42 5.50 5.06
C ALA A 9 -4.78 4.41 5.91
N GLN A 10 -5.29 3.17 5.85
CA GLN A 10 -4.70 2.04 6.57
C GLN A 10 -3.26 1.78 6.13
N LEU A 11 -3.00 1.84 4.83
CA LEU A 11 -1.65 1.61 4.29
C LEU A 11 -0.69 2.73 4.69
N VAL A 12 -1.11 3.99 4.62
CA VAL A 12 -0.28 5.13 5.04
C VAL A 12 0.16 5.00 6.50
N ARG A 13 -0.71 4.51 7.38
CA ARG A 13 -0.39 4.33 8.81
C ARG A 13 0.66 3.27 9.09
N ARG A 14 0.99 2.42 8.12
CA ARG A 14 1.88 1.29 8.34
C ARG A 14 3.36 1.64 8.39
N ARG A 15 3.74 2.88 8.08
CA ARG A 15 5.14 3.34 8.12
C ARG A 15 6.07 2.40 7.34
N SER A 16 5.67 2.02 6.14
CA SER A 16 6.37 1.04 5.30
C SER A 16 7.60 1.61 4.62
N LEU A 17 8.49 2.19 5.42
CA LEU A 17 9.77 2.72 4.93
C LEU A 17 10.60 1.59 4.32
N CYS A 18 11.00 1.77 3.07
CA CYS A 18 11.77 0.79 2.32
C CYS A 18 12.97 0.28 3.13
N PRO A 19 13.20 -1.03 3.25
CA PRO A 19 12.52 -2.16 2.60
C PRO A 19 11.40 -2.81 3.44
N ASN A 20 10.94 -2.16 4.50
CA ASN A 20 10.00 -2.75 5.46
C ASN A 20 8.57 -2.75 4.94
N ASP A 21 7.90 -3.90 5.01
CA ASP A 21 6.50 -4.03 4.59
C ASP A 21 5.51 -3.53 5.65
N GLU A 22 5.81 -3.74 6.92
CA GLU A 22 4.99 -3.30 8.05
C GLU A 22 3.53 -3.80 7.99
N GLY A 23 3.29 -4.94 7.34
CA GLY A 23 1.98 -5.55 7.25
C GLY A 23 1.12 -5.05 6.09
N CYS A 24 1.64 -4.21 5.21
CA CYS A 24 0.89 -3.73 4.03
C CYS A 24 0.43 -4.88 3.15
N LEU A 25 1.31 -5.85 2.87
CA LEU A 25 0.96 -6.99 2.01
C LEU A 25 -0.11 -7.87 2.63
N ASP A 26 -0.17 -7.98 3.95
CA ASP A 26 -1.24 -8.73 4.63
C ASP A 26 -2.59 -8.03 4.48
N ILE A 27 -2.61 -6.71 4.60
CA ILE A 27 -3.82 -5.91 4.40
C ILE A 27 -4.35 -6.10 2.98
N ILE A 28 -3.49 -5.97 1.99
CA ILE A 28 -3.83 -6.12 0.57
C ILE A 28 -4.22 -7.57 0.27
N GLY A 29 -3.43 -8.52 0.74
CA GLY A 29 -3.65 -9.94 0.51
C GLY A 29 -5.01 -10.41 1.04
N THR A 30 -5.38 -10.00 2.24
CA THR A 30 -6.68 -10.36 2.83
C THR A 30 -7.84 -9.90 1.94
N ARG A 31 -7.74 -8.70 1.39
CA ARG A 31 -8.79 -8.17 0.50
C ARG A 31 -8.83 -8.91 -0.84
N LEU A 32 -7.66 -9.22 -1.41
CA LEU A 32 -7.58 -9.95 -2.67
C LEU A 32 -8.09 -11.38 -2.52
N GLU A 33 -7.73 -12.04 -1.42
CA GLU A 33 -8.20 -13.40 -1.13
C GLU A 33 -9.72 -13.45 -1.03
N ALA A 34 -10.33 -12.46 -0.36
CA ALA A 34 -11.77 -12.35 -0.27
C ALA A 34 -12.45 -12.18 -1.64
N LEU A 35 -11.72 -11.65 -2.62
CA LEU A 35 -12.19 -11.50 -4.00
C LEU A 35 -11.90 -12.73 -4.87
N GLY A 36 -11.36 -13.80 -4.31
CA GLY A 36 -11.10 -15.05 -5.02
C GLY A 36 -9.70 -15.14 -5.64
N PHE A 37 -8.80 -14.23 -5.30
CA PHE A 37 -7.42 -14.32 -5.75
C PHE A 37 -6.66 -15.37 -4.97
N ARG A 38 -5.78 -16.07 -5.67
CA ARG A 38 -4.79 -16.97 -5.06
C ARG A 38 -3.52 -16.19 -4.80
N LEU A 39 -3.02 -16.25 -3.57
CA LEU A 39 -1.89 -15.46 -3.11
C LEU A 39 -0.61 -16.28 -3.06
N GLU A 40 0.51 -15.65 -3.42
CA GLU A 40 1.83 -16.22 -3.29
C GLU A 40 2.79 -15.14 -2.78
N ARG A 41 3.46 -15.40 -1.65
CA ARG A 41 4.45 -14.48 -1.09
C ARG A 41 5.81 -14.80 -1.70
N LEU A 42 6.42 -13.81 -2.33
CA LEU A 42 7.73 -13.93 -2.97
C LEU A 42 8.73 -13.12 -2.16
N GLN A 43 9.42 -13.80 -1.26
CA GLN A 43 10.37 -13.17 -0.34
C GLN A 43 11.79 -13.23 -0.89
N TYR A 44 12.34 -12.06 -1.17
CA TYR A 44 13.74 -11.87 -1.56
C TYR A 44 14.38 -10.95 -0.54
N PRO A 45 14.82 -11.48 0.64
CA PRO A 45 15.28 -10.63 1.73
C PRO A 45 16.29 -9.56 1.30
N PRO A 46 16.11 -8.28 1.74
CA PRO A 46 15.15 -7.85 2.76
C PRO A 46 13.77 -7.48 2.23
N VAL A 47 13.45 -7.79 0.98
CA VAL A 47 12.23 -7.36 0.29
C VAL A 47 11.19 -8.46 0.27
N ASP A 48 9.94 -8.11 0.60
CA ASP A 48 8.77 -8.95 0.45
C ASP A 48 7.93 -8.49 -0.74
N ASN A 49 7.42 -9.46 -1.50
CA ASN A 49 6.50 -9.21 -2.59
C ASN A 49 5.26 -10.09 -2.46
N LEU A 50 4.17 -9.64 -3.05
CA LEU A 50 2.93 -10.40 -3.14
C LEU A 50 2.58 -10.59 -4.62
N TRP A 51 2.38 -11.83 -5.01
CA TRP A 51 1.84 -12.20 -6.31
C TRP A 51 0.44 -12.74 -6.12
N ALA A 52 -0.54 -12.17 -6.80
CA ALA A 52 -1.93 -12.58 -6.67
C ALA A 52 -2.53 -12.82 -8.06
N THR A 53 -3.19 -13.96 -8.23
CA THR A 53 -3.78 -14.35 -9.51
C THR A 53 -5.22 -14.78 -9.34
N ARG A 54 -6.03 -14.50 -10.36
CA ARG A 54 -7.41 -14.90 -10.41
C ARG A 54 -7.81 -15.23 -11.84
N GLY A 55 -8.55 -16.34 -11.99
CA GLY A 55 -9.05 -16.77 -13.29
C GLY A 55 -8.01 -17.52 -14.11
N THR A 56 -8.44 -17.89 -15.33
CA THR A 56 -7.64 -18.63 -16.30
C THR A 56 -7.89 -18.06 -17.69
N GLY A 57 -7.02 -18.39 -18.63
CA GLY A 57 -7.22 -18.00 -20.02
C GLY A 57 -6.52 -16.69 -20.38
N ARG A 58 -6.87 -16.16 -21.54
CA ARG A 58 -6.26 -14.99 -22.16
C ARG A 58 -7.33 -14.03 -22.64
N PRO A 59 -7.04 -12.74 -22.74
CA PRO A 59 -5.80 -12.08 -22.34
C PRO A 59 -5.64 -11.96 -20.84
N VAL A 60 -4.41 -11.69 -20.37
CA VAL A 60 -4.11 -11.47 -18.96
C VAL A 60 -3.90 -9.98 -18.73
N LEU A 61 -4.62 -9.44 -17.74
CA LEU A 61 -4.41 -8.06 -17.27
C LEU A 61 -3.60 -8.12 -15.98
N CYS A 62 -2.53 -7.36 -15.90
CA CYS A 62 -1.67 -7.30 -14.72
C CYS A 62 -1.56 -5.88 -14.20
N PHE A 63 -1.78 -5.70 -12.90
CA PHE A 63 -1.50 -4.47 -12.18
C PHE A 63 -0.22 -4.64 -11.40
N ALA A 64 0.68 -3.66 -11.48
CA ALA A 64 1.90 -3.65 -10.71
C ALA A 64 1.98 -2.37 -9.89
N GLY A 65 2.32 -2.52 -8.62
CA GLY A 65 2.46 -1.40 -7.71
C GLY A 65 3.39 -1.75 -6.56
N HIS A 66 3.65 -0.81 -5.68
CA HIS A 66 4.50 -1.04 -4.51
C HIS A 66 3.84 -0.48 -3.25
N THR A 67 4.25 -0.99 -2.09
CA THR A 67 3.73 -0.59 -0.79
C THR A 67 4.75 0.18 0.04
N ASP A 68 6.03 0.05 -0.30
CA ASP A 68 7.10 0.75 0.40
C ASP A 68 7.14 2.23 0.02
N VAL A 69 7.62 3.02 0.96
CA VAL A 69 7.73 4.46 0.79
C VAL A 69 9.14 4.94 1.16
N VAL A 70 9.53 6.07 0.60
CA VAL A 70 10.80 6.71 0.91
C VAL A 70 10.71 7.47 2.25
N PRO A 71 11.85 7.80 2.89
CA PRO A 71 11.86 8.63 4.09
C PRO A 71 11.15 9.96 3.88
N THR A 72 10.65 10.53 4.98
CA THR A 72 9.84 11.75 4.94
C THR A 72 10.63 13.02 4.65
N GLY A 73 11.94 12.99 4.87
CA GLY A 73 12.73 14.22 4.98
C GLY A 73 12.44 14.94 6.30
N PRO A 74 12.90 16.19 6.43
CA PRO A 74 12.69 16.95 7.67
C PRO A 74 11.21 17.12 7.99
N LEU A 75 10.81 16.78 9.22
CA LEU A 75 9.42 16.87 9.66
C LEU A 75 8.90 18.31 9.69
N GLU A 76 9.80 19.28 9.83
CA GLU A 76 9.45 20.70 9.83
C GLU A 76 8.81 21.16 8.51
N GLY A 77 9.09 20.45 7.41
CA GLY A 77 8.48 20.74 6.11
C GLY A 77 7.08 20.18 5.95
N TRP A 78 6.61 19.37 6.90
CA TRP A 78 5.29 18.77 6.86
C TRP A 78 4.26 19.56 7.67
N HIS A 79 3.06 19.77 7.11
CA HIS A 79 1.94 20.39 7.81
C HIS A 79 1.13 19.38 8.61
N THR A 80 1.33 18.08 8.37
CA THR A 80 0.66 16.97 9.04
C THR A 80 1.71 15.92 9.40
N ASP A 81 1.35 14.96 10.27
CA ASP A 81 2.20 13.78 10.48
C ASP A 81 2.20 12.95 9.19
N PRO A 82 3.39 12.65 8.61
CA PRO A 82 3.47 11.89 7.35
C PRO A 82 2.79 10.52 7.39
N PHE A 83 2.70 9.89 8.56
CA PHE A 83 2.12 8.55 8.73
C PHE A 83 0.76 8.56 9.45
N GLU A 84 0.18 9.73 9.64
CA GLU A 84 -1.20 9.86 10.12
C GLU A 84 -2.01 10.55 9.04
N PRO A 85 -2.73 9.80 8.19
CA PRO A 85 -3.41 10.38 7.04
C PRO A 85 -4.48 11.38 7.45
N VAL A 86 -4.46 12.53 6.81
CA VAL A 86 -5.40 13.63 7.06
C VAL A 86 -6.05 14.03 5.75
N ILE A 87 -7.37 14.19 5.80
CA ILE A 87 -8.13 14.75 4.68
C ILE A 87 -8.43 16.21 4.99
N LYS A 88 -7.94 17.10 4.14
CA LYS A 88 -8.12 18.53 4.31
C LYS A 88 -8.34 19.16 2.95
N ASP A 89 -9.40 19.97 2.83
CA ASP A 89 -9.77 20.67 1.59
C ASP A 89 -9.86 19.73 0.38
N GLY A 90 -10.39 18.52 0.60
CA GLY A 90 -10.57 17.52 -0.44
C GLY A 90 -9.30 16.77 -0.84
N LEU A 91 -8.19 16.98 -0.13
CA LEU A 91 -6.91 16.32 -0.41
C LEU A 91 -6.52 15.39 0.75
N LEU A 92 -5.94 14.25 0.40
CA LEU A 92 -5.36 13.33 1.37
C LEU A 92 -3.87 13.62 1.53
N TYR A 93 -3.45 13.88 2.76
CA TYR A 93 -2.06 14.14 3.10
C TYR A 93 -1.46 12.94 3.83
N GLY A 94 -0.30 12.51 3.39
CA GLY A 94 0.45 11.41 3.99
C GLY A 94 1.60 10.95 3.10
N ARG A 95 2.63 10.35 3.69
CA ARG A 95 3.72 9.78 2.90
C ARG A 95 3.18 8.58 2.10
N GLY A 96 3.39 8.59 0.78
CA GLY A 96 2.88 7.55 -0.11
C GLY A 96 1.47 7.82 -0.64
N ALA A 97 0.81 8.91 -0.24
CA ALA A 97 -0.55 9.19 -0.70
C ALA A 97 -0.64 9.40 -2.21
N ALA A 98 0.43 9.88 -2.83
CA ALA A 98 0.49 10.04 -4.28
C ALA A 98 1.38 8.99 -4.95
N ASP A 99 2.53 8.66 -4.38
CA ASP A 99 3.47 7.64 -4.86
C ASP A 99 3.93 6.80 -3.67
N MET A 100 3.57 5.69 -3.68
CA MET A 100 2.30 5.00 -3.50
C MET A 100 2.48 3.95 -2.39
#